data_1f5a4e6019f1e1082cb100023a6a4358
#
_entry.id   1f5a4e6019f1e1082cb100023a6a4358
#
_cell.length_a   1.000
_cell.length_b   1.000
_cell.length_c   1.000
_cell.angle_alpha   90.00
_cell.angle_beta   90.00
_cell.angle_gamma   90.00
#
_symmetry.space_group_name_H-M   'P 1'
#
loop_
_entity.id
_entity.type
_entity.pdbx_description
1 polymer ?
#
loop_
_entity_poly.entity_id
_entity_poly.type
_entity_poly.pdbx_seq_one_letter_code
_entity_poly.pdbx_strand_id
1 'polypeptide(L)'
;MQLYQTQAQSLVELTEDPFRLEREIQSLFESNLYSFTGLEFIKSEFTIKNNRIDTLAFDPESQAFVIIEYKRERNYSVIDQGVSYLNLMLDYKADFIVEYNESQSKQLKRQDVDWSQSRIIFVSPSFTDFQKQSTNFKDLGIELWEIKRYQGGIVSVNLLQKAKSAPSIKQVQNVESEDIQKIAKEIQQYDEAYHLVDKSDDIKELYEKFRDSILNLAPDIEMNIRKNYIAFKCKNSNLLYAHFFKDFIRFDISEQRKKLIDDPRNFFKDVVDGNYFAVKVKDSENIEYILSLIKQTLK
;
A
#
# COMPACT_ATOMS: atom_id res chain seq x y z
N MET A 1 -1.67 -20.38 12.26
CA MET A 1 -0.59 -20.86 11.36
C MET A 1 0.42 -21.57 12.25
N GLN A 2 0.84 -22.79 11.92
CA GLN A 2 1.92 -23.52 12.59
C GLN A 2 3.20 -23.36 11.78
N LEU A 3 4.30 -23.04 12.44
CA LEU A 3 5.62 -22.90 11.83
C LEU A 3 6.52 -24.01 12.35
N TYR A 4 7.31 -24.58 11.46
CA TYR A 4 8.25 -25.67 11.76
C TYR A 4 9.64 -25.30 11.25
N GLN A 5 10.64 -25.61 12.04
CA GLN A 5 12.04 -25.55 11.63
C GLN A 5 12.50 -26.94 11.17
N THR A 6 13.14 -27.00 10.02
CA THR A 6 13.77 -28.24 9.53
C THR A 6 15.06 -28.50 10.30
N GLN A 7 15.15 -29.67 10.94
CA GLN A 7 16.37 -30.16 11.58
C GLN A 7 16.72 -31.52 11.00
N ALA A 8 17.71 -31.54 10.10
CA ALA A 8 18.07 -32.69 9.29
C ALA A 8 16.85 -33.25 8.53
N GLN A 9 16.30 -34.42 8.94
CA GLN A 9 15.13 -35.06 8.33
C GLN A 9 13.84 -34.91 9.14
N SER A 10 13.86 -34.14 10.24
CA SER A 10 12.71 -33.94 11.13
C SER A 10 12.25 -32.48 11.10
N LEU A 11 10.99 -32.29 11.48
CA LEU A 11 10.39 -30.97 11.68
C LEU A 11 10.19 -30.75 13.19
N VAL A 12 10.65 -29.61 13.69
CA VAL A 12 10.42 -29.16 15.05
C VAL A 12 9.50 -27.96 15.03
N GLU A 13 8.37 -28.04 15.74
CA GLU A 13 7.42 -26.94 15.82
C GLU A 13 8.04 -25.76 16.56
N LEU A 14 7.90 -24.57 15.98
CA LEU A 14 8.35 -23.32 16.59
C LEU A 14 7.33 -22.86 17.63
N THR A 15 7.77 -22.75 18.87
CA THR A 15 6.95 -22.21 19.95
C THR A 15 6.85 -20.71 19.86
N GLU A 16 5.63 -20.17 19.99
CA GLU A 16 5.38 -18.72 20.03
C GLU A 16 6.02 -18.14 21.30
N ASP A 17 6.72 -17.01 21.16
CA ASP A 17 7.27 -16.18 22.23
C ASP A 17 6.45 -14.88 22.32
N PRO A 18 5.37 -14.85 23.14
CA PRO A 18 4.43 -13.75 23.15
C PRO A 18 5.06 -12.43 23.57
N PHE A 19 4.63 -11.34 22.95
CA PHE A 19 4.99 -10.00 23.38
C PHE A 19 4.40 -9.71 24.79
N ARG A 20 5.21 -9.12 25.65
CA ARG A 20 4.80 -8.78 27.02
C ARG A 20 4.15 -7.40 27.10
N LEU A 21 4.56 -6.47 26.23
CA LEU A 21 4.11 -5.08 26.21
C LEU A 21 3.77 -4.66 24.76
N GLU A 22 2.81 -3.75 24.60
CA GLU A 22 2.51 -3.12 23.30
C GLU A 22 3.73 -2.39 22.73
N ARG A 23 4.53 -1.77 23.61
CA ARG A 23 5.78 -1.11 23.21
C ARG A 23 6.80 -2.05 22.57
N GLU A 24 6.81 -3.34 22.89
CA GLU A 24 7.70 -4.30 22.20
C GLU A 24 7.25 -4.51 20.75
N ILE A 25 5.93 -4.58 20.52
CA ILE A 25 5.33 -4.67 19.19
C ILE A 25 5.67 -3.39 18.40
N GLN A 26 5.40 -2.23 18.98
CA GLN A 26 5.69 -0.92 18.39
C GLN A 26 7.15 -0.79 17.98
N SER A 27 8.09 -1.01 18.92
CA SER A 27 9.52 -0.87 18.65
C SER A 27 10.00 -1.81 17.52
N LEU A 28 9.51 -3.06 17.52
CA LEU A 28 9.85 -4.03 16.48
C LEU A 28 9.28 -3.60 15.12
N PHE A 29 8.03 -3.17 15.08
CA PHE A 29 7.36 -2.79 13.85
C PHE A 29 7.93 -1.51 13.26
N GLU A 30 8.13 -0.46 14.08
CA GLU A 30 8.74 0.81 13.67
C GLU A 30 10.16 0.61 13.10
N SER A 31 10.99 -0.21 13.76
CA SER A 31 12.36 -0.48 13.30
C SER A 31 12.43 -1.21 11.95
N ASN A 32 11.33 -1.84 11.53
CA ASN A 32 11.26 -2.61 10.30
C ASN A 32 10.11 -2.13 9.38
N LEU A 33 9.57 -0.94 9.63
CA LEU A 33 8.36 -0.43 9.00
C LEU A 33 8.41 -0.49 7.48
N TYR A 34 9.48 0.03 6.90
CA TYR A 34 9.65 0.03 5.44
C TYR A 34 9.70 -1.38 4.86
N SER A 35 10.40 -2.29 5.52
CA SER A 35 10.52 -3.69 5.08
C SER A 35 9.20 -4.45 5.11
N PHE A 36 8.34 -4.16 6.10
CA PHE A 36 7.04 -4.83 6.25
C PHE A 36 5.98 -4.23 5.33
N THR A 37 5.97 -2.91 5.17
CA THR A 37 4.83 -2.17 4.62
C THR A 37 5.16 -1.28 3.42
N GLY A 38 6.43 -0.94 3.18
CA GLY A 38 6.85 0.07 2.22
C GLY A 38 6.60 1.52 2.68
N LEU A 39 6.13 1.73 3.92
CA LEU A 39 5.84 3.05 4.46
C LEU A 39 7.08 3.78 4.96
N GLU A 40 7.12 5.11 4.79
CA GLU A 40 8.09 5.99 5.40
C GLU A 40 7.67 6.30 6.85
N PHE A 41 8.55 6.05 7.83
CA PHE A 41 8.33 6.46 9.22
C PHE A 41 8.43 7.98 9.34
N ILE A 42 7.47 8.60 10.03
CA ILE A 42 7.49 10.04 10.32
C ILE A 42 7.82 10.26 11.79
N LYS A 43 6.98 9.76 12.70
CA LYS A 43 7.10 10.02 14.12
C LYS A 43 6.46 8.96 14.98
N SER A 44 7.13 8.61 16.08
CA SER A 44 6.58 7.83 17.18
C SER A 44 5.90 8.74 18.18
N GLU A 45 4.81 8.31 18.80
CA GLU A 45 4.08 9.04 19.87
C GLU A 45 3.66 10.45 19.44
N PHE A 46 3.11 10.57 18.21
CA PHE A 46 2.67 11.87 17.68
C PHE A 46 1.44 12.36 18.40
N THR A 47 1.59 13.53 19.05
CA THR A 47 0.49 14.17 19.77
C THR A 47 -0.15 15.25 18.91
N ILE A 48 -1.45 15.16 18.70
CA ILE A 48 -2.25 16.15 18.00
C ILE A 48 -3.52 16.45 18.80
N LYS A 49 -3.67 17.69 19.23
CA LYS A 49 -4.72 18.10 20.17
C LYS A 49 -4.68 17.22 21.44
N ASN A 50 -5.79 16.54 21.72
CA ASN A 50 -5.92 15.66 22.89
C ASN A 50 -5.68 14.17 22.53
N ASN A 51 -5.23 13.89 21.32
CA ASN A 51 -4.98 12.51 20.85
C ASN A 51 -3.49 12.25 20.77
N ARG A 52 -3.09 11.04 21.16
CA ARG A 52 -1.75 10.50 20.99
C ARG A 52 -1.83 9.32 20.05
N ILE A 53 -1.11 9.40 18.96
CA ILE A 53 -1.00 8.39 17.91
C ILE A 53 0.29 7.63 18.16
N ASP A 54 0.25 6.29 18.20
CA ASP A 54 1.43 5.49 18.48
C ASP A 54 2.52 5.68 17.40
N THR A 55 2.16 5.57 16.12
CA THR A 55 3.09 5.81 15.01
C THR A 55 2.40 6.54 13.87
N LEU A 56 3.01 7.63 13.41
CA LEU A 56 2.65 8.32 12.18
C LEU A 56 3.62 7.89 11.07
N ALA A 57 3.07 7.54 9.90
CA ALA A 57 3.80 7.14 8.72
C ALA A 57 3.23 7.78 7.45
N PHE A 58 3.97 7.68 6.35
CA PHE A 58 3.54 8.14 5.03
C PHE A 58 3.71 7.03 4.00
N ASP A 59 2.73 6.88 3.16
CA ASP A 59 2.76 5.98 2.01
C ASP A 59 3.23 6.75 0.77
N PRO A 60 4.45 6.55 0.29
CA PRO A 60 4.96 7.26 -0.87
C PRO A 60 4.28 6.80 -2.18
N GLU A 61 3.69 5.60 -2.21
CA GLU A 61 2.98 5.11 -3.39
C GLU A 61 1.60 5.75 -3.55
N SER A 62 0.84 5.85 -2.48
CA SER A 62 -0.49 6.46 -2.51
C SER A 62 -0.46 7.95 -2.17
N GLN A 63 0.69 8.50 -1.79
CA GLN A 63 0.85 9.89 -1.33
C GLN A 63 -0.11 10.21 -0.18
N ALA A 64 -0.19 9.33 0.81
CA ALA A 64 -1.19 9.39 1.86
C ALA A 64 -0.58 9.15 3.26
N PHE A 65 -1.17 9.78 4.26
CA PHE A 65 -0.80 9.55 5.64
C PHE A 65 -1.38 8.24 6.16
N VAL A 66 -0.63 7.57 7.02
CA VAL A 66 -1.00 6.33 7.67
C VAL A 66 -0.76 6.46 9.16
N ILE A 67 -1.78 6.14 9.95
CA ILE A 67 -1.65 6.00 11.40
C ILE A 67 -1.51 4.51 11.70
N ILE A 68 -0.59 4.16 12.59
CA ILE A 68 -0.38 2.78 13.03
C ILE A 68 -0.60 2.73 14.53
N GLU A 69 -1.43 1.82 14.96
CA GLU A 69 -1.81 1.60 16.35
C GLU A 69 -1.49 0.17 16.76
N TYR A 70 -0.88 -0.02 17.92
CA TYR A 70 -0.45 -1.33 18.40
C TYR A 70 -1.37 -1.83 19.52
N LYS A 71 -1.73 -3.10 19.46
CA LYS A 71 -2.54 -3.75 20.47
C LYS A 71 -1.93 -5.10 20.84
N ARG A 72 -1.70 -5.33 22.12
CA ARG A 72 -1.25 -6.63 22.61
C ARG A 72 -2.43 -7.58 22.84
N GLU A 73 -3.51 -7.05 23.35
CA GLU A 73 -4.70 -7.82 23.71
C GLU A 73 -5.84 -7.59 22.73
N ARG A 74 -6.81 -8.52 22.75
CA ARG A 74 -8.03 -8.41 21.94
C ARG A 74 -8.88 -7.25 22.44
N ASN A 75 -8.83 -6.13 21.75
CA ASN A 75 -9.64 -4.96 22.07
C ASN A 75 -10.81 -4.84 21.09
N TYR A 76 -12.03 -4.68 21.61
CA TYR A 76 -13.24 -4.58 20.80
C TYR A 76 -13.38 -3.24 20.05
N SER A 77 -12.67 -2.21 20.43
CA SER A 77 -12.83 -0.84 19.92
C SER A 77 -12.01 -0.47 18.68
N VAL A 78 -11.46 -1.45 17.93
CA VAL A 78 -10.62 -1.19 16.74
C VAL A 78 -11.34 -0.34 15.71
N ILE A 79 -12.62 -0.60 15.47
CA ILE A 79 -13.42 0.17 14.51
C ILE A 79 -13.63 1.60 14.96
N ASP A 80 -14.10 1.81 16.18
CA ASP A 80 -14.41 3.16 16.69
C ASP A 80 -13.15 4.02 16.73
N GLN A 81 -12.03 3.44 17.19
CA GLN A 81 -10.74 4.12 17.21
C GLN A 81 -10.26 4.41 15.79
N GLY A 82 -10.39 3.48 14.85
CA GLY A 82 -10.01 3.66 13.46
C GLY A 82 -10.81 4.78 12.79
N VAL A 83 -12.14 4.81 12.98
CA VAL A 83 -13.02 5.87 12.47
C VAL A 83 -12.64 7.22 13.08
N SER A 84 -12.39 7.28 14.39
CA SER A 84 -11.97 8.49 15.08
C SER A 84 -10.65 9.04 14.51
N TYR A 85 -9.66 8.19 14.27
CA TYR A 85 -8.37 8.61 13.72
C TYR A 85 -8.47 9.02 12.24
N LEU A 86 -9.30 8.37 11.43
CA LEU A 86 -9.56 8.82 10.06
C LEU A 86 -10.16 10.23 10.05
N ASN A 87 -11.15 10.50 10.90
CA ASN A 87 -11.71 11.85 11.03
C ASN A 87 -10.68 12.87 11.55
N LEU A 88 -9.84 12.48 12.52
CA LEU A 88 -8.76 13.34 13.02
C LEU A 88 -7.83 13.76 11.88
N MET A 89 -7.44 12.82 11.00
CA MET A 89 -6.62 13.15 9.83
C MET A 89 -7.31 14.13 8.88
N LEU A 90 -8.60 13.95 8.64
CA LEU A 90 -9.37 14.82 7.75
C LEU A 90 -9.57 16.22 8.33
N ASP A 91 -9.71 16.35 9.65
CA ASP A 91 -9.91 17.63 10.34
C ASP A 91 -8.62 18.43 10.47
N TYR A 92 -7.48 17.77 10.63
CA TYR A 92 -6.19 18.39 10.93
C TYR A 92 -5.14 18.18 9.84
N LYS A 93 -5.57 18.14 8.58
CA LYS A 93 -4.71 17.91 7.38
C LYS A 93 -3.41 18.73 7.39
N ALA A 94 -3.48 19.99 7.85
CA ALA A 94 -2.32 20.88 7.88
C ALA A 94 -1.26 20.44 8.91
N ASP A 95 -1.69 19.99 10.07
CA ASP A 95 -0.81 19.57 11.16
C ASP A 95 0.01 18.33 10.75
N PHE A 96 -0.61 17.38 10.04
CA PHE A 96 0.07 16.19 9.49
C PHE A 96 1.14 16.56 8.44
N ILE A 97 0.84 17.52 7.56
CA ILE A 97 1.80 18.00 6.55
C ILE A 97 2.98 18.72 7.22
N VAL A 98 2.71 19.55 8.24
CA VAL A 98 3.77 20.25 8.99
C VAL A 98 4.68 19.24 9.65
N GLU A 99 4.11 18.25 10.38
CA GLU A 99 4.91 17.21 11.03
C GLU A 99 5.77 16.40 10.05
N TYR A 100 5.22 16.04 8.88
CA TYR A 100 5.97 15.37 7.84
C TYR A 100 7.15 16.22 7.35
N ASN A 101 6.90 17.50 7.06
CA ASN A 101 7.92 18.40 6.54
C ASN A 101 9.05 18.64 7.54
N GLU A 102 8.71 18.80 8.83
CA GLU A 102 9.68 18.98 9.90
C GLU A 102 10.51 17.70 10.14
N SER A 103 9.83 16.54 10.23
CA SER A 103 10.48 15.25 10.51
C SER A 103 11.34 14.74 9.35
N GLN A 104 10.93 14.98 8.11
CA GLN A 104 11.62 14.47 6.92
C GLN A 104 12.51 15.51 6.22
N SER A 105 12.52 16.76 6.70
CA SER A 105 13.21 17.89 6.02
C SER A 105 12.78 18.00 4.54
N LYS A 106 11.51 17.75 4.24
CA LYS A 106 10.89 17.79 2.90
C LYS A 106 9.90 18.96 2.80
N GLN A 107 9.33 19.17 1.61
CA GLN A 107 8.34 20.21 1.33
C GLN A 107 7.09 19.61 0.66
N LEU A 108 6.38 18.75 1.40
CA LEU A 108 5.11 18.19 0.95
C LEU A 108 4.05 19.29 0.90
N LYS A 109 3.35 19.44 -0.22
CA LYS A 109 2.29 20.43 -0.40
C LYS A 109 0.92 19.78 -0.22
N ARG A 110 -0.11 20.57 0.10
CA ARG A 110 -1.49 20.07 0.28
C ARG A 110 -2.02 19.30 -0.93
N GLN A 111 -1.70 19.74 -2.13
CA GLN A 111 -2.14 19.13 -3.37
C GLN A 111 -1.47 17.80 -3.68
N ASP A 112 -0.30 17.55 -3.07
CA ASP A 112 0.49 16.33 -3.29
C ASP A 112 -0.03 15.17 -2.44
N VAL A 113 -0.89 15.46 -1.42
CA VAL A 113 -1.44 14.45 -0.52
C VAL A 113 -2.79 13.95 -1.01
N ASP A 114 -2.94 12.65 -1.13
CA ASP A 114 -4.21 12.00 -1.41
C ASP A 114 -4.89 11.53 -0.11
N TRP A 115 -5.68 12.41 0.49
CA TRP A 115 -6.40 12.12 1.73
C TRP A 115 -7.42 10.99 1.60
N SER A 116 -7.89 10.70 0.38
CA SER A 116 -8.83 9.61 0.13
C SER A 116 -8.22 8.23 0.34
N GLN A 117 -6.88 8.13 0.33
CA GLN A 117 -6.11 6.92 0.55
C GLN A 117 -5.52 6.83 1.97
N SER A 118 -5.80 7.83 2.82
CA SER A 118 -5.38 7.79 4.22
C SER A 118 -6.01 6.60 4.93
N ARG A 119 -5.23 5.93 5.79
CA ARG A 119 -5.67 4.71 6.45
C ARG A 119 -5.07 4.52 7.83
N ILE A 120 -5.67 3.63 8.57
CA ILE A 120 -5.22 3.18 9.88
C ILE A 120 -4.77 1.73 9.77
N ILE A 121 -3.63 1.42 10.32
CA ILE A 121 -3.11 0.07 10.47
C ILE A 121 -3.19 -0.31 11.95
N PHE A 122 -3.92 -1.36 12.27
CA PHE A 122 -3.84 -1.98 13.59
C PHE A 122 -2.89 -3.17 13.54
N VAL A 123 -1.92 -3.20 14.45
CA VAL A 123 -0.93 -4.27 14.57
C VAL A 123 -1.14 -5.01 15.88
N SER A 124 -1.42 -6.32 15.82
CA SER A 124 -1.69 -7.14 17.00
C SER A 124 -1.24 -8.60 16.79
N PRO A 125 -0.95 -9.37 17.85
CA PRO A 125 -0.72 -10.81 17.70
C PRO A 125 -1.91 -11.60 17.16
N SER A 126 -3.13 -11.11 17.36
CA SER A 126 -4.35 -11.72 16.81
C SER A 126 -5.54 -10.76 16.85
N PHE A 127 -6.50 -10.99 15.96
CA PHE A 127 -7.79 -10.28 15.93
C PHE A 127 -8.95 -11.25 16.09
N THR A 128 -10.02 -10.81 16.73
CA THR A 128 -11.27 -11.57 16.85
C THR A 128 -12.00 -11.61 15.50
N ASP A 129 -12.88 -12.59 15.30
CA ASP A 129 -13.70 -12.67 14.10
C ASP A 129 -14.61 -11.43 13.95
N PHE A 130 -15.07 -10.88 15.07
CA PHE A 130 -15.83 -9.63 15.08
C PHE A 130 -15.00 -8.46 14.50
N GLN A 131 -13.75 -8.28 14.93
CA GLN A 131 -12.87 -7.25 14.39
C GLN A 131 -12.60 -7.44 12.89
N LYS A 132 -12.34 -8.66 12.47
CA LYS A 132 -12.13 -9.00 11.05
C LYS A 132 -13.37 -8.71 10.20
N GLN A 133 -14.56 -9.08 10.69
CA GLN A 133 -15.81 -8.82 10.00
C GLN A 133 -16.16 -7.33 9.94
N SER A 134 -15.98 -6.62 11.06
CA SER A 134 -16.31 -5.19 11.16
C SER A 134 -15.43 -4.30 10.29
N THR A 135 -14.20 -4.71 9.98
CA THR A 135 -13.30 -3.98 9.07
C THR A 135 -13.38 -4.44 7.62
N ASN A 136 -14.20 -5.48 7.32
CA ASN A 136 -14.27 -6.10 5.99
C ASN A 136 -15.14 -5.31 5.01
N PHE A 137 -14.80 -4.03 4.83
CA PHE A 137 -15.32 -3.17 3.75
C PHE A 137 -14.17 -2.85 2.80
N LYS A 138 -14.38 -3.05 1.49
CA LYS A 138 -13.30 -2.94 0.49
C LYS A 138 -12.64 -1.56 0.45
N ASP A 139 -13.38 -0.51 0.79
CA ASP A 139 -12.99 0.89 0.73
C ASP A 139 -12.82 1.56 2.10
N LEU A 140 -13.03 0.86 3.21
CA LEU A 140 -12.73 1.38 4.52
C LEU A 140 -11.21 1.41 4.74
N GLY A 141 -10.66 2.58 5.03
CA GLY A 141 -9.24 2.79 5.28
C GLY A 141 -8.74 2.21 6.61
N ILE A 142 -9.10 0.95 6.93
CA ILE A 142 -8.62 0.23 8.12
C ILE A 142 -8.00 -1.10 7.67
N GLU A 143 -6.77 -1.35 8.08
CA GLU A 143 -6.03 -2.60 7.84
C GLU A 143 -5.70 -3.29 9.15
N LEU A 144 -5.74 -4.61 9.15
CA LEU A 144 -5.38 -5.45 10.30
C LEU A 144 -4.11 -6.25 9.96
N TRP A 145 -3.07 -6.08 10.75
CA TRP A 145 -1.80 -6.76 10.57
C TRP A 145 -1.52 -7.65 11.78
N GLU A 146 -1.39 -8.96 11.58
CA GLU A 146 -0.98 -9.89 12.62
C GLU A 146 0.55 -9.99 12.68
N ILE A 147 1.12 -9.81 13.88
CA ILE A 147 2.55 -9.96 14.14
C ILE A 147 2.77 -10.97 15.26
N LYS A 148 3.62 -11.95 15.03
CA LYS A 148 3.96 -12.96 16.03
C LYS A 148 5.46 -13.18 16.08
N ARG A 149 5.97 -13.37 17.29
CA ARG A 149 7.34 -13.73 17.56
C ARG A 149 7.42 -15.20 17.99
N TYR A 150 8.45 -15.89 17.53
CA TYR A 150 8.71 -17.29 17.84
C TYR A 150 10.11 -17.45 18.41
N GLN A 151 10.34 -18.53 19.12
CA GLN A 151 11.67 -18.90 19.60
C GLN A 151 12.66 -18.99 18.41
N GLY A 152 13.94 -18.64 18.67
CA GLY A 152 14.95 -18.61 17.62
C GLY A 152 15.00 -17.30 16.82
N GLY A 153 14.28 -16.24 17.29
CA GLY A 153 14.33 -14.90 16.67
C GLY A 153 13.51 -14.80 15.38
N ILE A 154 12.57 -15.70 15.15
CA ILE A 154 11.69 -15.68 13.98
C ILE A 154 10.48 -14.81 14.26
N VAL A 155 10.13 -13.95 13.31
CA VAL A 155 8.95 -13.07 13.33
C VAL A 155 8.09 -13.37 12.11
N SER A 156 6.78 -13.55 12.31
CA SER A 156 5.82 -13.57 11.22
C SER A 156 5.01 -12.29 11.20
N VAL A 157 4.83 -11.70 10.03
CA VAL A 157 4.00 -10.53 9.80
C VAL A 157 3.03 -10.86 8.67
N ASN A 158 1.74 -10.62 8.89
CA ASN A 158 0.70 -10.99 7.94
C ASN A 158 -0.40 -9.93 7.87
N LEU A 159 -0.63 -9.35 6.69
CA LEU A 159 -1.79 -8.51 6.42
C LEU A 159 -3.02 -9.39 6.24
N LEU A 160 -4.05 -9.17 7.05
CA LEU A 160 -5.34 -9.81 6.89
C LEU A 160 -6.09 -9.21 5.71
N GLN A 161 -6.16 -9.97 4.62
CA GLN A 161 -6.80 -9.54 3.38
C GLN A 161 -8.31 -9.39 3.58
N LYS A 162 -8.88 -8.30 3.08
CA LYS A 162 -10.32 -8.15 2.96
C LYS A 162 -10.88 -9.13 1.93
N ALA A 163 -12.10 -9.58 2.12
CA ALA A 163 -12.73 -10.48 1.16
C ALA A 163 -12.89 -9.77 -0.20
N LYS A 164 -12.63 -10.48 -1.30
CA LYS A 164 -12.85 -9.94 -2.67
C LYS A 164 -14.29 -9.47 -2.89
N SER A 165 -15.25 -10.12 -2.20
CA SER A 165 -16.67 -9.78 -2.22
C SER A 165 -17.07 -8.76 -1.15
N ALA A 166 -16.12 -8.14 -0.42
CA ALA A 166 -16.44 -7.18 0.63
C ALA A 166 -17.26 -6.00 0.06
N PRO A 167 -18.34 -5.61 0.73
CA PRO A 167 -19.17 -4.48 0.29
C PRO A 167 -18.39 -3.16 0.39
N SER A 168 -18.86 -2.15 -0.35
CA SER A 168 -18.41 -0.77 -0.12
C SER A 168 -19.12 -0.20 1.11
N ILE A 169 -18.37 0.55 1.93
CA ILE A 169 -18.98 1.27 3.06
C ILE A 169 -19.99 2.32 2.59
N LYS A 170 -19.86 2.82 1.36
CA LYS A 170 -20.81 3.75 0.73
C LYS A 170 -22.19 3.13 0.47
N GLN A 171 -22.31 1.80 0.44
CA GLN A 171 -23.55 1.07 0.21
C GLN A 171 -24.33 0.80 1.51
N VAL A 172 -23.74 1.07 2.66
CA VAL A 172 -24.40 0.90 3.96
C VAL A 172 -25.39 2.06 4.17
N GLN A 173 -26.65 1.84 3.80
CA GLN A 173 -27.71 2.87 3.77
C GLN A 173 -28.11 3.42 5.14
N ASN A 174 -27.78 2.75 6.24
CA ASN A 174 -28.22 3.10 7.60
C ASN A 174 -27.04 3.38 8.54
N VAL A 175 -26.01 4.10 8.06
CA VAL A 175 -24.94 4.55 8.96
C VAL A 175 -25.44 5.78 9.70
N GLU A 176 -25.89 5.61 10.95
CA GLU A 176 -26.32 6.72 11.82
C GLU A 176 -25.14 7.62 12.24
N SER A 177 -23.90 7.14 12.09
CA SER A 177 -22.71 7.89 12.47
C SER A 177 -22.31 8.92 11.41
N GLU A 178 -22.39 10.20 11.76
CA GLU A 178 -21.93 11.32 10.94
C GLU A 178 -20.44 11.17 10.56
N ASP A 179 -19.62 10.59 11.44
CA ASP A 179 -18.21 10.36 11.25
C ASP A 179 -17.93 9.37 10.11
N ILE A 180 -18.68 8.28 10.05
CA ILE A 180 -18.55 7.31 8.95
C ILE A 180 -19.04 7.90 7.64
N GLN A 181 -20.09 8.71 7.66
CA GLN A 181 -20.58 9.40 6.46
C GLN A 181 -19.54 10.38 5.91
N LYS A 182 -18.82 11.09 6.78
CA LYS A 182 -17.76 12.01 6.40
C LYS A 182 -16.61 11.26 5.71
N ILE A 183 -16.13 10.17 6.32
CA ILE A 183 -15.09 9.31 5.75
C ILE A 183 -15.54 8.75 4.40
N ALA A 184 -16.77 8.23 4.30
CA ALA A 184 -17.30 7.66 3.06
C ALA A 184 -17.36 8.67 1.89
N LYS A 185 -17.53 9.97 2.18
CA LYS A 185 -17.49 11.04 1.16
C LYS A 185 -16.08 11.33 0.65
N GLU A 186 -15.07 11.24 1.51
CA GLU A 186 -13.66 11.48 1.14
C GLU A 186 -13.04 10.30 0.39
N ILE A 187 -13.51 9.08 0.65
CA ILE A 187 -12.95 7.87 0.01
C ILE A 187 -13.16 7.94 -1.49
N GLN A 188 -12.06 7.84 -2.24
CA GLN A 188 -12.06 7.64 -3.68
C GLN A 188 -11.37 6.33 -4.02
N GLN A 189 -12.06 5.48 -4.80
CA GLN A 189 -11.46 4.31 -5.40
C GLN A 189 -11.00 4.67 -6.81
N TYR A 190 -9.76 4.33 -7.11
CA TYR A 190 -9.22 4.46 -8.45
C TYR A 190 -9.32 3.10 -9.13
N ASP A 191 -9.83 3.08 -10.33
CA ASP A 191 -9.95 1.91 -11.20
C ASP A 191 -9.36 2.23 -12.59
N GLU A 192 -9.39 1.26 -13.47
CA GLU A 192 -8.92 1.45 -14.84
C GLU A 192 -9.73 2.52 -15.58
N ALA A 193 -11.05 2.57 -15.34
CA ALA A 193 -11.93 3.55 -15.98
C ALA A 193 -11.55 4.99 -15.58
N TYR A 194 -11.12 5.21 -14.33
CA TYR A 194 -10.61 6.51 -13.87
C TYR A 194 -9.43 7.00 -14.72
N HIS A 195 -8.49 6.11 -15.07
CA HIS A 195 -7.33 6.47 -15.89
C HIS A 195 -7.65 6.62 -17.37
N LEU A 196 -8.71 5.96 -17.85
CA LEU A 196 -9.08 5.88 -19.26
C LEU A 196 -10.20 6.85 -19.66
N VAL A 197 -10.85 7.53 -18.72
CA VAL A 197 -12.02 8.38 -18.98
C VAL A 197 -11.66 9.39 -20.03
N ASP A 198 -10.93 10.20 -20.22
CA ASP A 198 -10.70 11.20 -21.28
C ASP A 198 -9.61 10.80 -22.29
N LYS A 199 -9.37 9.50 -22.49
CA LYS A 199 -8.35 9.01 -23.42
C LYS A 199 -8.98 8.62 -24.76
N SER A 200 -8.18 8.72 -25.82
CA SER A 200 -8.58 8.23 -27.14
C SER A 200 -8.77 6.72 -27.15
N ASP A 201 -9.53 6.22 -28.10
CA ASP A 201 -9.75 4.78 -28.23
C ASP A 201 -8.44 4.05 -28.55
N ASP A 202 -7.54 4.66 -29.31
CA ASP A 202 -6.19 4.11 -29.57
C ASP A 202 -5.39 3.91 -28.29
N ILE A 203 -5.45 4.83 -27.34
CA ILE A 203 -4.77 4.72 -26.04
C ILE A 203 -5.44 3.67 -25.16
N LYS A 204 -6.76 3.54 -25.19
CA LYS A 204 -7.47 2.49 -24.48
C LYS A 204 -7.08 1.12 -25.00
N GLU A 205 -7.11 0.90 -26.31
CA GLU A 205 -6.73 -0.33 -26.97
C GLU A 205 -5.25 -0.68 -26.69
N LEU A 206 -4.36 0.29 -26.78
CA LEU A 206 -2.94 0.15 -26.43
C LEU A 206 -2.76 -0.34 -24.99
N TYR A 207 -3.47 0.27 -24.06
CA TYR A 207 -3.42 -0.11 -22.65
C TYR A 207 -3.96 -1.53 -22.42
N GLU A 208 -5.13 -1.86 -22.95
CA GLU A 208 -5.75 -3.17 -22.81
C GLU A 208 -4.83 -4.28 -23.32
N LYS A 209 -4.24 -4.08 -24.50
CA LYS A 209 -3.29 -5.01 -25.08
C LYS A 209 -2.04 -5.17 -24.21
N PHE A 210 -1.51 -4.07 -23.68
CA PHE A 210 -0.36 -4.13 -22.79
C PHE A 210 -0.70 -4.82 -21.46
N ARG A 211 -1.82 -4.43 -20.82
CA ARG A 211 -2.31 -5.02 -19.57
C ARG A 211 -2.45 -6.54 -19.69
N ASP A 212 -3.17 -7.00 -20.70
CA ASP A 212 -3.40 -8.42 -20.89
C ASP A 212 -2.09 -9.19 -21.13
N SER A 213 -1.18 -8.58 -21.89
CA SER A 213 0.12 -9.19 -22.17
C SER A 213 1.01 -9.28 -20.92
N ILE A 214 1.08 -8.22 -20.11
CA ILE A 214 1.92 -8.23 -18.90
C ILE A 214 1.36 -9.17 -17.83
N LEU A 215 0.04 -9.21 -17.63
CA LEU A 215 -0.60 -10.10 -16.68
C LEU A 215 -0.40 -11.58 -17.05
N ASN A 216 -0.24 -11.89 -18.33
CA ASN A 216 0.04 -13.23 -18.83
C ASN A 216 1.52 -13.64 -18.70
N LEU A 217 2.44 -12.76 -18.31
CA LEU A 217 3.86 -13.11 -18.13
C LEU A 217 4.10 -14.04 -16.94
N ALA A 218 3.34 -13.87 -15.85
CA ALA A 218 3.41 -14.74 -14.68
C ALA A 218 2.10 -14.64 -13.85
N PRO A 219 1.68 -15.74 -13.20
CA PRO A 219 0.42 -15.78 -12.44
C PRO A 219 0.38 -14.88 -11.21
N ASP A 220 1.56 -14.51 -10.71
CA ASP A 220 1.70 -13.67 -9.51
C ASP A 220 1.78 -12.17 -9.84
N ILE A 221 1.53 -11.79 -11.10
CA ILE A 221 1.49 -10.37 -11.47
C ILE A 221 0.09 -9.82 -11.17
N GLU A 222 0.08 -8.74 -10.41
CA GLU A 222 -1.13 -8.03 -9.99
C GLU A 222 -1.03 -6.55 -10.37
N MET A 223 -2.20 -5.92 -10.57
CA MET A 223 -2.30 -4.47 -10.74
C MET A 223 -2.55 -3.79 -9.40
N ASN A 224 -1.83 -2.70 -9.16
CA ASN A 224 -2.06 -1.78 -8.06
C ASN A 224 -2.42 -0.40 -8.62
N ILE A 225 -3.71 -0.06 -8.59
CA ILE A 225 -4.22 1.16 -9.21
C ILE A 225 -4.17 2.30 -8.20
N ARG A 226 -3.50 3.39 -8.55
CA ARG A 226 -3.32 4.59 -7.75
C ARG A 226 -3.85 5.81 -8.50
N LYS A 227 -3.96 6.96 -7.84
CA LYS A 227 -4.45 8.20 -8.44
C LYS A 227 -3.71 8.60 -9.72
N ASN A 228 -2.39 8.47 -9.75
CA ASN A 228 -1.54 9.00 -10.80
C ASN A 228 -1.00 7.95 -11.77
N TYR A 229 -1.13 6.67 -11.44
CA TYR A 229 -0.59 5.56 -12.24
C TYR A 229 -1.26 4.23 -11.93
N ILE A 230 -1.03 3.27 -12.80
CA ILE A 230 -1.27 1.85 -12.54
C ILE A 230 0.09 1.17 -12.43
N ALA A 231 0.40 0.56 -11.28
CA ALA A 231 1.59 -0.24 -11.09
C ALA A 231 1.28 -1.71 -11.38
N PHE A 232 2.15 -2.37 -12.13
CA PHE A 232 2.17 -3.82 -12.27
C PHE A 232 3.23 -4.36 -11.34
N LYS A 233 2.86 -5.25 -10.41
CA LYS A 233 3.77 -5.81 -9.40
C LYS A 233 3.75 -7.32 -9.43
N CYS A 234 4.87 -7.93 -9.06
CA CYS A 234 4.98 -9.36 -8.82
C CYS A 234 5.42 -9.56 -7.38
N LYS A 235 4.61 -10.28 -6.61
CA LYS A 235 4.79 -10.41 -5.15
C LYS A 235 4.80 -9.02 -4.50
N ASN A 236 5.87 -8.64 -3.82
CA ASN A 236 6.01 -7.34 -3.15
C ASN A 236 6.87 -6.32 -3.93
N SER A 237 7.12 -6.53 -5.22
CA SER A 237 8.00 -5.67 -6.01
C SER A 237 7.30 -5.14 -7.27
N ASN A 238 7.27 -3.82 -7.42
CA ASN A 238 6.71 -3.18 -8.61
C ASN A 238 7.60 -3.47 -9.81
N LEU A 239 7.01 -3.98 -10.88
CA LEU A 239 7.69 -4.28 -12.14
C LEU A 239 7.81 -3.02 -12.99
N LEU A 240 6.72 -2.26 -13.07
CA LEU A 240 6.56 -1.17 -13.99
C LEU A 240 5.37 -0.31 -13.54
N TYR A 241 5.41 0.98 -13.89
CA TYR A 241 4.33 1.94 -13.66
C TYR A 241 3.82 2.47 -14.98
N ALA A 242 2.51 2.52 -15.18
CA ALA A 242 1.86 3.11 -16.35
C ALA A 242 1.21 4.44 -15.98
N HIS A 243 1.65 5.52 -16.61
CA HIS A 243 1.09 6.86 -16.47
C HIS A 243 0.36 7.27 -17.74
N PHE A 244 -0.87 7.72 -17.63
CA PHE A 244 -1.78 7.97 -18.75
C PHE A 244 -1.81 9.44 -19.14
N PHE A 245 -1.36 9.74 -20.34
CA PHE A 245 -1.45 11.06 -20.94
C PHE A 245 -2.50 11.06 -22.07
N LYS A 246 -2.76 12.22 -22.65
CA LYS A 246 -3.76 12.35 -23.70
C LYS A 246 -3.45 11.47 -24.92
N ASP A 247 -2.19 11.50 -25.37
CA ASP A 247 -1.75 10.95 -26.66
C ASP A 247 -0.68 9.86 -26.52
N PHE A 248 -0.37 9.41 -25.30
CA PHE A 248 0.61 8.35 -25.04
C PHE A 248 0.47 7.78 -23.64
N ILE A 249 1.00 6.60 -23.42
CA ILE A 249 1.25 6.02 -22.10
C ILE A 249 2.75 6.14 -21.84
N ARG A 250 3.13 6.64 -20.65
CA ARG A 250 4.50 6.60 -20.17
C ARG A 250 4.65 5.40 -19.27
N PHE A 251 5.60 4.54 -19.58
CA PHE A 251 5.99 3.45 -18.71
C PHE A 251 7.27 3.79 -17.98
N ASP A 252 7.28 3.64 -16.66
CA ASP A 252 8.42 3.95 -15.80
C ASP A 252 8.90 2.67 -15.11
N ILE A 253 10.21 2.51 -14.96
CA ILE A 253 10.87 1.47 -14.16
C ILE A 253 11.84 2.11 -13.16
N SER A 254 12.00 1.50 -11.99
CA SER A 254 12.96 2.00 -11.00
C SER A 254 14.41 1.80 -11.47
N GLU A 255 15.33 2.58 -10.90
CA GLU A 255 16.76 2.44 -11.15
C GLU A 255 17.27 1.01 -10.85
N GLN A 256 16.76 0.41 -9.77
CA GLN A 256 17.12 -0.95 -9.41
C GLN A 256 16.73 -1.95 -10.51
N ARG A 257 15.54 -1.78 -11.10
CA ARG A 257 15.10 -2.61 -12.22
C ARG A 257 15.87 -2.32 -13.50
N LYS A 258 16.17 -1.05 -13.76
CA LYS A 258 16.99 -0.68 -14.92
C LYS A 258 18.36 -1.39 -14.92
N LYS A 259 18.95 -1.61 -13.74
CA LYS A 259 20.21 -2.34 -13.58
C LYS A 259 20.09 -3.87 -13.85
N LEU A 260 18.87 -4.42 -13.81
CA LEU A 260 18.62 -5.85 -13.99
C LEU A 260 18.28 -6.23 -15.45
N ILE A 261 18.01 -5.24 -16.30
CA ILE A 261 17.61 -5.45 -17.69
C ILE A 261 18.78 -5.18 -18.65
N ASP A 262 18.94 -6.07 -19.63
CA ASP A 262 19.75 -5.82 -20.81
C ASP A 262 18.89 -5.11 -21.87
N ASP A 263 19.07 -3.80 -22.01
CA ASP A 263 18.31 -2.93 -22.92
C ASP A 263 19.23 -2.32 -23.99
N PRO A 264 19.65 -3.10 -24.99
CA PRO A 264 20.58 -2.64 -26.03
C PRO A 264 20.02 -1.50 -26.90
N ARG A 265 18.70 -1.34 -26.93
CA ARG A 265 18.05 -0.21 -27.63
C ARG A 265 18.01 1.06 -26.79
N ASN A 266 18.43 0.99 -25.50
CA ASN A 266 18.33 2.07 -24.53
C ASN A 266 16.90 2.69 -24.51
N PHE A 267 15.89 1.84 -24.44
CA PHE A 267 14.49 2.20 -24.57
C PHE A 267 14.01 2.99 -23.36
N PHE A 268 14.35 2.53 -22.14
CA PHE A 268 14.13 3.25 -20.90
C PHE A 268 15.29 4.23 -20.64
N LYS A 269 15.26 5.38 -21.28
CA LYS A 269 16.35 6.38 -21.25
C LYS A 269 16.02 7.68 -20.54
N ASP A 270 14.74 8.07 -20.54
CA ASP A 270 14.33 9.34 -19.96
C ASP A 270 14.32 9.21 -18.43
N VAL A 271 15.09 10.04 -17.74
CA VAL A 271 15.12 10.05 -16.27
C VAL A 271 13.96 10.88 -15.75
N VAL A 272 13.16 10.31 -14.85
CA VAL A 272 12.03 10.96 -14.19
C VAL A 272 12.24 10.88 -12.69
N ASP A 273 12.09 12.02 -12.00
CA ASP A 273 12.22 12.13 -10.54
C ASP A 273 13.51 11.52 -9.94
N GLY A 274 14.58 11.52 -10.73
CA GLY A 274 15.93 11.11 -10.32
C GLY A 274 16.16 9.60 -10.14
N ASN A 275 15.10 8.82 -9.91
CA ASN A 275 15.21 7.38 -9.56
C ASN A 275 14.45 6.46 -10.53
N TYR A 276 13.79 7.00 -11.56
CA TYR A 276 13.00 6.24 -12.51
C TYR A 276 13.47 6.51 -13.93
N PHE A 277 13.40 5.47 -14.74
CA PHE A 277 13.67 5.50 -16.16
C PHE A 277 12.39 5.26 -16.93
N ALA A 278 12.10 6.10 -17.90
CA ALA A 278 10.83 6.16 -18.59
C ALA A 278 10.93 5.93 -20.09
N VAL A 279 9.81 5.47 -20.67
CA VAL A 279 9.58 5.43 -22.11
C VAL A 279 8.16 5.87 -22.43
N LYS A 280 8.00 6.67 -23.49
CA LYS A 280 6.70 7.08 -24.02
C LYS A 280 6.29 6.16 -25.15
N VAL A 281 5.10 5.58 -25.06
CA VAL A 281 4.55 4.63 -26.03
C VAL A 281 3.24 5.19 -26.56
N LYS A 282 3.13 5.27 -27.91
CA LYS A 282 1.96 5.80 -28.60
C LYS A 282 1.18 4.72 -29.35
N ASP A 283 1.82 3.61 -29.64
CA ASP A 283 1.30 2.48 -30.41
C ASP A 283 1.79 1.15 -29.85
N SER A 284 1.33 0.06 -30.43
CA SER A 284 1.64 -1.28 -29.96
C SER A 284 2.96 -1.89 -30.48
N GLU A 285 3.72 -1.18 -31.33
CA GLU A 285 4.91 -1.74 -31.97
C GLU A 285 5.97 -2.22 -30.97
N ASN A 286 6.11 -1.51 -29.86
CA ASN A 286 7.16 -1.77 -28.89
C ASN A 286 6.68 -2.52 -27.64
N ILE A 287 5.41 -2.93 -27.58
CA ILE A 287 4.88 -3.66 -26.41
C ILE A 287 5.68 -4.93 -26.14
N GLU A 288 5.91 -5.77 -27.15
CA GLU A 288 6.64 -7.01 -27.00
C GLU A 288 8.07 -6.79 -26.51
N TYR A 289 8.72 -5.71 -26.98
CA TYR A 289 10.06 -5.37 -26.51
C TYR A 289 10.04 -4.96 -25.03
N ILE A 290 9.12 -4.11 -24.60
CA ILE A 290 8.95 -3.73 -23.20
C ILE A 290 8.72 -5.00 -22.34
N LEU A 291 7.82 -5.86 -22.74
CA LEU A 291 7.53 -7.11 -22.04
C LEU A 291 8.76 -8.02 -21.95
N SER A 292 9.58 -8.09 -23.01
CA SER A 292 10.83 -8.85 -23.01
C SER A 292 11.84 -8.31 -21.98
N LEU A 293 11.91 -6.99 -21.80
CA LEU A 293 12.75 -6.36 -20.78
C LEU A 293 12.22 -6.65 -19.37
N ILE A 294 10.91 -6.49 -19.15
CA ILE A 294 10.30 -6.76 -17.84
C ILE A 294 10.45 -8.25 -17.47
N LYS A 295 10.32 -9.17 -18.41
CA LYS A 295 10.48 -10.60 -18.18
C LYS A 295 11.86 -10.96 -17.61
N GLN A 296 12.92 -10.21 -17.94
CA GLN A 296 14.26 -10.43 -17.39
C GLN A 296 14.30 -10.22 -15.87
N THR A 297 13.35 -9.47 -15.31
CA THR A 297 13.28 -9.12 -13.88
C THR A 297 12.32 -10.01 -13.07
N LEU A 298 11.70 -11.02 -13.67
CA LEU A 298 10.74 -11.95 -13.04
C LEU A 298 11.40 -13.18 -12.39
N LYS A 299 12.64 -13.08 -12.00
CA LYS A 299 13.38 -14.20 -11.37
C LYS A 299 13.02 -14.40 -9.91
#